data_6cda6a011f189d975faacc506765051e
#
_entry.id   6cda6a011f189d975faacc506765051e
#
_cell.length_a   1.000
_cell.length_b   1.000
_cell.length_c   1.000
_cell.angle_alpha   90.00
_cell.angle_beta   90.00
_cell.angle_gamma   90.00
#
_symmetry.space_group_name_H-M   'P 1'
#
loop_
_entity.id
_entity.type
_entity.pdbx_description
1 polymer ?
#
loop_
_entity_poly.entity_id
_entity_poly.type
_entity_poly.pdbx_seq_one_letter_code
_entity_poly.pdbx_strand_id
1 'polypeptide(L)'
;ARLVSKTVAEVQADRIGVAKAFAAQNNVIVVLKGANTVVTDGERVFVNLTGNPAMAMGGTGDMLTGIIASLTAQGVSPFEAAAAGVYIHGLCGDRAATKISMRGITVDDMTEQLGTLMSEFE
;
A
#
# COMPACT_ATOMS: atom_id res chain seq x y z
N ALA A 1 -8.26 -13.38 -3.61
CA ALA A 1 -8.93 -14.50 -4.25
C ALA A 1 -9.24 -15.61 -3.24
N ARG A 2 -8.26 -16.25 -2.63
CA ARG A 2 -8.49 -17.40 -1.71
C ARG A 2 -9.39 -17.06 -0.52
N LEU A 3 -9.17 -15.92 0.13
CA LEU A 3 -9.94 -15.50 1.31
C LEU A 3 -11.43 -15.26 1.02
N VAL A 4 -11.77 -14.93 -0.20
CA VAL A 4 -13.15 -14.64 -0.63
C VAL A 4 -13.74 -15.74 -1.51
N SER A 5 -13.03 -16.86 -1.68
CA SER A 5 -13.45 -18.00 -2.53
C SER A 5 -13.82 -17.59 -3.96
N LYS A 6 -13.02 -16.66 -4.52
CA LYS A 6 -13.17 -16.15 -5.89
C LYS A 6 -11.89 -16.42 -6.68
N THR A 7 -12.01 -16.39 -8.01
CA THR A 7 -10.83 -16.42 -8.89
C THR A 7 -10.12 -15.06 -8.88
N VAL A 8 -8.86 -15.05 -9.32
CA VAL A 8 -8.11 -13.80 -9.48
C VAL A 8 -8.82 -12.87 -10.46
N ALA A 9 -9.37 -13.40 -11.56
CA ALA A 9 -10.08 -12.62 -12.54
C ALA A 9 -11.33 -11.95 -11.96
N GLU A 10 -12.09 -12.65 -11.14
CA GLU A 10 -13.28 -12.10 -10.46
C GLU A 10 -12.90 -10.98 -9.47
N VAL A 11 -11.82 -11.14 -8.72
CA VAL A 11 -11.32 -10.09 -7.83
C VAL A 11 -10.86 -8.88 -8.62
N GLN A 12 -10.10 -9.07 -9.71
CA GLN A 12 -9.62 -7.98 -10.56
C GLN A 12 -10.75 -7.24 -11.29
N ALA A 13 -11.86 -7.93 -11.61
CA ALA A 13 -13.02 -7.32 -12.26
C ALA A 13 -13.74 -6.30 -11.35
N ASP A 14 -13.72 -6.49 -10.03
CA ASP A 14 -14.35 -5.59 -9.05
C ASP A 14 -13.54 -5.51 -7.76
N ARG A 15 -12.37 -4.94 -7.85
CA ARG A 15 -11.43 -4.84 -6.71
C ARG A 15 -12.02 -4.06 -5.53
N ILE A 16 -12.66 -2.94 -5.79
CA ILE A 16 -13.26 -2.10 -4.75
C ILE A 16 -14.42 -2.83 -4.08
N GLY A 17 -15.35 -3.39 -4.83
CA GLY A 17 -16.50 -4.11 -4.30
C GLY A 17 -16.09 -5.32 -3.45
N VAL A 18 -15.17 -6.13 -3.95
CA VAL A 18 -14.65 -7.31 -3.21
C VAL A 18 -13.95 -6.89 -1.93
N ALA A 19 -13.10 -5.88 -1.97
CA ALA A 19 -12.38 -5.38 -0.78
C ALA A 19 -13.34 -4.81 0.26
N LYS A 20 -14.31 -3.99 -0.16
CA LYS A 20 -15.34 -3.42 0.74
C LYS A 20 -16.17 -4.50 1.43
N ALA A 21 -16.65 -5.47 0.66
CA ALA A 21 -17.48 -6.55 1.21
C ALA A 21 -16.69 -7.35 2.26
N PHE A 22 -15.46 -7.72 1.96
CA PHE A 22 -14.61 -8.45 2.90
C PHE A 22 -14.31 -7.64 4.16
N ALA A 23 -13.98 -6.35 4.02
CA ALA A 23 -13.72 -5.46 5.15
C ALA A 23 -14.93 -5.34 6.07
N ALA A 24 -16.11 -5.11 5.50
CA ALA A 24 -17.36 -4.98 6.26
C ALA A 24 -17.76 -6.28 6.97
N GLN A 25 -17.66 -7.42 6.27
CA GLN A 25 -18.04 -8.72 6.83
C GLN A 25 -17.13 -9.16 7.99
N ASN A 26 -15.86 -8.78 7.95
CA ASN A 26 -14.87 -9.22 8.93
C ASN A 26 -14.45 -8.13 9.92
N ASN A 27 -14.98 -6.93 9.79
CA ASN A 27 -14.64 -5.75 10.61
C ASN A 27 -13.13 -5.50 10.65
N VAL A 28 -12.53 -5.44 9.47
CA VAL A 28 -11.08 -5.24 9.29
C VAL A 28 -10.80 -4.14 8.27
N ILE A 29 -9.58 -3.61 8.30
CA ILE A 29 -9.06 -2.77 7.22
C ILE A 29 -8.42 -3.69 6.17
N VAL A 30 -8.84 -3.56 4.92
CA VAL A 30 -8.28 -4.30 3.79
C VAL A 30 -7.34 -3.40 3.01
N VAL A 31 -6.15 -3.91 2.75
CA VAL A 31 -5.19 -3.34 1.81
C VAL A 31 -5.05 -4.32 0.65
N LEU A 32 -5.76 -4.08 -0.44
CA LEU A 32 -5.69 -4.90 -1.65
C LEU A 32 -4.60 -4.36 -2.56
N LYS A 33 -3.43 -4.96 -2.46
CA LYS A 33 -2.24 -4.55 -3.20
C LYS A 33 -2.36 -4.76 -4.71
N GLY A 34 -1.65 -3.95 -5.46
CA GLY A 34 -1.59 -4.00 -6.92
C GLY A 34 -1.37 -2.60 -7.49
N ALA A 35 -1.45 -2.48 -8.81
CA ALA A 35 -1.58 -1.16 -9.43
C ALA A 35 -2.85 -0.50 -8.86
N ASN A 36 -2.73 0.74 -8.38
CA ASN A 36 -3.81 1.42 -7.67
C ASN A 36 -4.32 0.61 -6.46
N THR A 37 -3.44 0.35 -5.49
CA THR A 37 -3.79 -0.32 -4.23
C THR A 37 -5.05 0.28 -3.61
N VAL A 38 -5.98 -0.57 -3.24
CA VAL A 38 -7.25 -0.17 -2.60
C VAL A 38 -7.14 -0.38 -1.10
N VAL A 39 -7.47 0.64 -0.32
CA VAL A 39 -7.59 0.58 1.14
C VAL A 39 -9.04 0.86 1.51
N THR A 40 -9.64 0.02 2.34
CA THR A 40 -11.02 0.20 2.78
C THR A 40 -11.28 -0.39 4.17
N ASP A 41 -12.18 0.24 4.90
CA ASP A 41 -12.74 -0.27 6.17
C ASP A 41 -14.16 -0.87 5.98
N GLY A 42 -14.63 -0.96 4.74
CA GLY A 42 -15.97 -1.39 4.39
C GLY A 42 -16.93 -0.24 4.05
N GLU A 43 -16.64 0.97 4.50
CA GLU A 43 -17.39 2.19 4.16
C GLU A 43 -16.54 3.16 3.35
N ARG A 44 -15.40 3.59 3.92
CA ARG A 44 -14.44 4.48 3.26
C ARG A 44 -13.57 3.69 2.28
N VAL A 45 -13.23 4.31 1.17
CA VAL A 45 -12.32 3.74 0.17
C VAL A 45 -11.26 4.78 -0.19
N PHE A 46 -10.01 4.36 -0.15
CA PHE A 46 -8.88 5.11 -0.67
C PHE A 46 -8.23 4.31 -1.80
N VAL A 47 -8.05 4.94 -2.96
CA VAL A 47 -7.33 4.34 -4.09
C VAL A 47 -6.00 5.04 -4.25
N ASN A 48 -4.90 4.30 -4.08
CA ASN A 48 -3.56 4.85 -4.14
C ASN A 48 -3.10 5.03 -5.58
N LEU A 49 -2.61 6.23 -5.92
CA LEU A 49 -2.11 6.59 -7.25
C LEU A 49 -0.57 6.67 -7.31
N THR A 50 0.12 6.51 -6.18
CA THR A 50 1.59 6.47 -6.13
C THR A 50 2.12 5.07 -6.40
N GLY A 51 3.40 4.99 -6.74
CA GLY A 51 4.07 3.72 -7.00
C GLY A 51 4.24 3.45 -8.50
N ASN A 52 5.07 2.47 -8.79
CA ASN A 52 5.42 2.10 -10.16
C ASN A 52 5.76 0.60 -10.25
N PRO A 53 5.86 0.03 -11.46
CA PRO A 53 6.12 -1.41 -11.63
C PRO A 53 7.46 -1.90 -11.07
N ALA A 54 8.44 -1.02 -10.88
CA ALA A 54 9.73 -1.39 -10.29
C ALA A 54 9.60 -1.89 -8.85
N MET A 55 8.50 -1.54 -8.16
CA MET A 55 8.20 -2.00 -6.81
C MET A 55 7.75 -3.47 -6.74
N ALA A 56 7.56 -4.14 -7.87
CA ALA A 56 7.18 -5.56 -7.93
C ALA A 56 8.39 -6.46 -7.68
N MET A 57 8.94 -6.40 -6.47
CA MET A 57 10.07 -7.20 -6.00
C MET A 57 9.83 -7.72 -4.59
N GLY A 58 10.58 -8.74 -4.20
CA GLY A 58 10.51 -9.29 -2.84
C GLY A 58 10.92 -8.25 -1.78
N GLY A 59 10.23 -8.24 -0.66
CA GLY A 59 10.51 -7.35 0.47
C GLY A 59 9.72 -6.03 0.49
N THR A 60 9.17 -5.57 -0.62
CA THR A 60 8.37 -4.34 -0.65
C THR A 60 7.11 -4.42 0.19
N GLY A 61 6.48 -5.59 0.26
CA GLY A 61 5.33 -5.84 1.12
C GLY A 61 5.67 -5.75 2.61
N ASP A 62 6.83 -6.24 3.00
CA ASP A 62 7.32 -6.16 4.39
C ASP A 62 7.60 -4.71 4.78
N MET A 63 8.20 -3.93 3.89
CA MET A 63 8.39 -2.48 4.07
C MET A 63 7.04 -1.78 4.29
N LEU A 64 6.04 -2.06 3.46
CA LEU A 64 4.70 -1.48 3.60
C LEU A 64 4.08 -1.84 4.95
N THR A 65 4.17 -3.10 5.36
CA THR A 65 3.68 -3.56 6.66
C THR A 65 4.35 -2.79 7.79
N GLY A 66 5.66 -2.59 7.73
CA GLY A 66 6.41 -1.81 8.72
C GLY A 66 5.97 -0.36 8.80
N ILE A 67 5.75 0.29 7.66
CA ILE A 67 5.25 1.68 7.61
C ILE A 67 3.87 1.80 8.27
N ILE A 68 2.93 0.95 7.89
CA ILE A 68 1.56 0.96 8.44
C ILE A 68 1.59 0.68 9.94
N ALA A 69 2.33 -0.33 10.38
CA ALA A 69 2.47 -0.67 11.79
C ALA A 69 3.06 0.48 12.61
N SER A 70 4.08 1.14 12.07
CA SER A 70 4.71 2.30 12.71
C SER A 70 3.72 3.47 12.88
N LEU A 71 2.97 3.82 11.84
CA LEU A 71 1.96 4.88 11.91
C LEU A 71 0.86 4.54 12.93
N THR A 72 0.41 3.28 12.94
CA THR A 72 -0.58 2.81 13.92
C THR A 72 -0.05 2.91 15.34
N ALA A 73 1.20 2.52 15.56
CA ALA A 73 1.86 2.60 16.87
C ALA A 73 2.01 4.05 17.36
N GLN A 74 2.09 5.01 16.45
CA GLN A 74 2.14 6.44 16.74
C GLN A 74 0.76 7.07 16.99
N GLY A 75 -0.30 6.28 17.00
CA GLY A 75 -1.65 6.72 17.30
C GLY A 75 -2.50 7.13 16.08
N VAL A 76 -2.01 6.91 14.87
CA VAL A 76 -2.82 7.13 13.66
C VAL A 76 -3.89 6.04 13.58
N SER A 77 -5.13 6.41 13.27
CA SER A 77 -6.22 5.44 13.16
C SER A 77 -5.94 4.39 12.08
N PRO A 78 -6.45 3.13 12.24
CA PRO A 78 -6.08 2.04 11.32
C PRO A 78 -6.32 2.32 9.84
N PHE A 79 -7.46 2.89 9.48
CA PHE A 79 -7.75 3.23 8.09
C PHE A 79 -6.79 4.31 7.56
N GLU A 80 -6.59 5.37 8.32
CA GLU A 80 -5.69 6.48 7.94
C GLU A 80 -4.25 6.02 7.89
N ALA A 81 -3.81 5.17 8.83
CA ALA A 81 -2.47 4.57 8.82
C ALA A 81 -2.24 3.72 7.57
N ALA A 82 -3.22 2.92 7.17
CA ALA A 82 -3.14 2.12 5.96
C ALA A 82 -3.13 3.00 4.70
N ALA A 83 -4.00 3.99 4.60
CA ALA A 83 -4.06 4.90 3.46
C ALA A 83 -2.78 5.73 3.31
N ALA A 84 -2.32 6.36 4.40
CA ALA A 84 -1.06 7.10 4.42
C ALA A 84 0.14 6.19 4.14
N GLY A 85 0.15 5.00 4.71
CA GLY A 85 1.22 4.03 4.52
C GLY A 85 1.39 3.60 3.07
N VAL A 86 0.32 3.27 2.36
CA VAL A 86 0.41 2.90 0.94
C VAL A 86 0.82 4.09 0.07
N TYR A 87 0.37 5.29 0.40
CA TYR A 87 0.76 6.51 -0.31
C TYR A 87 2.27 6.80 -0.14
N ILE A 88 2.76 6.80 1.10
CA ILE A 88 4.18 7.02 1.42
C ILE A 88 5.06 5.94 0.77
N HIS A 89 4.66 4.69 0.88
CA HIS A 89 5.36 3.57 0.28
C HIS A 89 5.50 3.72 -1.24
N GLY A 90 4.41 4.09 -1.92
CA GLY A 90 4.42 4.36 -3.35
C GLY A 90 5.32 5.54 -3.73
N LEU A 91 5.29 6.63 -2.96
CA LEU A 91 6.19 7.78 -3.17
C LEU A 91 7.66 7.41 -2.99
N CYS A 92 8.00 6.57 -2.02
CA CYS A 92 9.37 6.07 -1.86
C CYS A 92 9.84 5.32 -3.12
N GLY A 93 8.97 4.47 -3.68
CA GLY A 93 9.26 3.78 -4.93
C GLY A 93 9.44 4.71 -6.12
N ASP A 94 8.58 5.72 -6.24
CA ASP A 94 8.64 6.70 -7.33
C ASP A 94 9.93 7.54 -7.25
N ARG A 95 10.29 8.01 -6.05
CA ARG A 95 11.51 8.76 -5.82
C ARG A 95 12.77 7.94 -6.08
N ALA A 96 12.80 6.70 -5.61
CA ALA A 96 13.92 5.80 -5.85
C ALA A 96 14.08 5.51 -7.36
N ALA A 97 12.99 5.26 -8.07
CA ALA A 97 13.01 5.04 -9.52
C ALA A 97 13.48 6.25 -10.30
N THR A 98 13.10 7.47 -9.88
CA THR A 98 13.55 8.73 -10.48
C THR A 98 15.05 8.95 -10.24
N LYS A 99 15.52 8.68 -9.00
CA LYS A 99 16.90 8.92 -8.59
C LYS A 99 17.89 7.91 -9.18
N ILE A 100 17.49 6.65 -9.31
CA ILE A 100 18.33 5.55 -9.79
C ILE A 100 17.86 5.09 -11.17
N SER A 101 16.86 4.24 -11.24
CA SER A 101 16.15 3.83 -12.47
C SER A 101 15.01 2.88 -12.12
N MET A 102 14.06 2.74 -13.05
CA MET A 102 12.96 1.75 -12.91
C MET A 102 13.45 0.29 -12.81
N ARG A 103 14.63 -0.02 -13.34
CA ARG A 103 15.16 -1.39 -13.38
C ARG A 103 16.21 -1.66 -12.32
N GLY A 104 16.73 -0.62 -11.69
CA GLY A 104 17.88 -0.73 -10.78
C GLY A 104 17.56 -0.54 -9.31
N ILE A 105 16.34 -0.16 -8.95
CA ILE A 105 16.00 0.09 -7.54
C ILE A 105 15.85 -1.21 -6.76
N THR A 106 16.22 -1.11 -5.47
CA THR A 106 16.04 -2.15 -4.47
C THR A 106 15.13 -1.65 -3.34
N VAL A 107 14.73 -2.55 -2.44
CA VAL A 107 13.96 -2.16 -1.24
C VAL A 107 14.78 -1.21 -0.36
N ASP A 108 16.09 -1.39 -0.27
CA ASP A 108 16.98 -0.51 0.49
C ASP A 108 16.97 0.91 -0.08
N ASP A 109 16.99 1.06 -1.40
CA ASP A 109 16.87 2.36 -2.06
C ASP A 109 15.56 3.06 -1.72
N MET A 110 14.45 2.30 -1.68
CA MET A 110 13.15 2.82 -1.27
C MET A 110 13.16 3.24 0.21
N THR A 111 13.79 2.45 1.06
CA THR A 111 13.88 2.73 2.50
C THR A 111 14.69 4.00 2.79
N GLU A 112 15.75 4.25 2.04
CA GLU A 112 16.49 5.51 2.13
C GLU A 112 15.61 6.73 1.83
N GLN A 113 14.71 6.62 0.86
CA GLN A 113 13.80 7.72 0.53
C GLN A 113 12.78 8.00 1.66
N LEU A 114 12.48 7.01 2.48
CA LEU A 114 11.49 7.15 3.56
C LEU A 114 11.91 8.25 4.56
N GLY A 115 13.15 8.24 5.02
CA GLY A 115 13.66 9.25 5.95
C GLY A 115 13.57 10.67 5.38
N THR A 116 14.00 10.85 4.14
CA THR A 116 13.93 12.13 3.44
C THR A 116 12.47 12.59 3.25
N LEU A 117 11.59 11.65 2.85
CA LEU A 117 10.18 11.95 2.66
C LEU A 117 9.50 12.36 3.96
N MET A 118 9.75 11.63 5.05
CA MET A 118 9.14 11.95 6.35
C MET A 118 9.57 13.31 6.88
N SER A 119 10.81 13.75 6.63
CA SER A 119 11.27 15.07 7.03
C SER A 119 10.52 16.23 6.36
N GLU A 120 9.90 15.98 5.21
CA GLU A 120 9.09 16.99 4.51
C GLU A 120 7.72 17.21 5.19
N PHE A 121 7.28 16.30 6.05
CA PHE A 121 6.03 16.40 6.80
C PHE A 121 6.21 16.95 8.22
N GLU A 122 7.44 17.19 8.63
CA GLU A 122 7.79 17.85 9.89
C GLU A 122 7.76 19.40 9.69
#